data_3ec2476b9c05894f4f1987f17cc6e7b9
#
_entry.id   3ec2476b9c05894f4f1987f17cc6e7b9
#
_cell.length_a   1.000
_cell.length_b   1.000
_cell.length_c   1.000
_cell.angle_alpha   90.00
_cell.angle_beta   90.00
_cell.angle_gamma   90.00
#
_symmetry.space_group_name_H-M   'P 1'
#
loop_
_entity.id
_entity.type
_entity.pdbx_description
1 polymer ?
#
loop_
_entity_poly.entity_id
_entity_poly.type
_entity_poly.pdbx_seq_one_letter_code
_entity_poly.pdbx_strand_id
1 'polypeptide(L)'
;MKKIVFTICSNNYLAQAKTLGDSIKETNPDYKFIIVLCDKKNSQIDYSFFNHCDILEVDELIIDVFEQMKKKYDITELNTSIKPFIFRYIYDNMGADFVYYIDPDIVIYDKLDCVENILETNDAVLTPHILKPVQENKFPTVENLLMTTGIYNLGFLATKKSNNIDNMLAWWSNRLLTGCFNRRYIGAFVDQLPMTHSPIFFDNIIPSHNFGLNVAHWNLHERTISKKNGKYYVNDTEPLIFFHFSGYSPLKPEQVTKRWRNYRFKDDKSALKELHDDYRGKLISNKYKELTQYKCVYIKNSWLEKKVIYLQKILLYIIKKLDTFVDFLRTA
;
A
#
# COMPACT_ATOMS: atom_id res chain seq x y z
N MET A 1 -1.52 -18.00 19.16
CA MET A 1 -0.82 -16.76 18.77
C MET A 1 -1.84 -15.71 18.40
N LYS A 2 -1.67 -14.50 18.90
CA LYS A 2 -2.59 -13.38 18.64
C LYS A 2 -2.15 -12.64 17.37
N LYS A 3 -2.98 -12.67 16.35
CA LYS A 3 -2.73 -12.10 15.02
C LYS A 3 -3.59 -10.86 14.84
N ILE A 4 -2.97 -9.73 14.54
CA ILE A 4 -3.67 -8.47 14.31
C ILE A 4 -3.29 -7.92 12.95
N VAL A 5 -4.30 -7.64 12.13
CA VAL A 5 -4.16 -6.90 10.88
C VAL A 5 -4.64 -5.48 11.10
N PHE A 6 -3.91 -4.50 10.61
CA PHE A 6 -4.39 -3.14 10.57
C PHE A 6 -4.24 -2.51 9.20
N THR A 7 -5.11 -1.57 8.92
CA THR A 7 -5.01 -0.66 7.77
C THR A 7 -5.11 0.78 8.25
N ILE A 8 -4.60 1.72 7.46
CA ILE A 8 -4.67 3.15 7.74
C ILE A 8 -5.43 3.83 6.62
N CYS A 9 -6.44 4.61 6.96
CA CYS A 9 -7.17 5.40 5.98
C CYS A 9 -7.81 6.65 6.61
N SER A 10 -8.26 7.58 5.76
CA SER A 10 -9.20 8.64 6.14
C SER A 10 -10.62 8.26 5.70
N ASN A 11 -11.62 9.02 6.14
CA ASN A 11 -13.03 8.72 5.92
C ASN A 11 -13.39 8.39 4.46
N ASN A 12 -12.75 9.04 3.50
CA ASN A 12 -12.99 8.82 2.07
C ASN A 12 -12.46 7.48 1.54
N TYR A 13 -11.73 6.69 2.34
CA TYR A 13 -11.20 5.37 2.00
C TYR A 13 -11.83 4.24 2.83
N LEU A 14 -12.84 4.55 3.66
CA LEU A 14 -13.51 3.56 4.52
C LEU A 14 -14.20 2.44 3.71
N ALA A 15 -14.69 2.70 2.50
CA ALA A 15 -15.26 1.66 1.64
C ALA A 15 -14.22 0.59 1.26
N GLN A 16 -13.01 1.04 0.92
CA GLN A 16 -11.88 0.17 0.63
C GLN A 16 -11.45 -0.60 1.88
N ALA A 17 -11.26 0.10 3.00
CA ALA A 17 -10.86 -0.51 4.27
C ALA A 17 -11.87 -1.56 4.75
N LYS A 18 -13.18 -1.29 4.60
CA LYS A 18 -14.22 -2.29 4.88
C LYS A 18 -14.12 -3.50 3.94
N THR A 19 -13.91 -3.27 2.65
CA THR A 19 -13.77 -4.35 1.67
C THR A 19 -12.57 -5.26 1.99
N LEU A 20 -11.45 -4.68 2.43
CA LEU A 20 -10.33 -5.43 2.97
C LEU A 20 -10.75 -6.23 4.21
N GLY A 21 -11.40 -5.60 5.20
CA GLY A 21 -11.85 -6.25 6.42
C GLY A 21 -12.82 -7.41 6.17
N ASP A 22 -13.77 -7.23 5.22
CA ASP A 22 -14.68 -8.29 4.79
C ASP A 22 -13.90 -9.49 4.23
N SER A 23 -12.88 -9.25 3.40
CA SER A 23 -12.06 -10.31 2.81
C SER A 23 -11.18 -11.03 3.84
N ILE A 24 -10.66 -10.32 4.85
CA ILE A 24 -9.91 -10.92 5.97
C ILE A 24 -10.84 -11.82 6.79
N LYS A 25 -12.03 -11.33 7.12
CA LYS A 25 -13.01 -12.12 7.89
C LYS A 25 -13.43 -13.41 7.16
N GLU A 26 -13.51 -13.35 5.82
CA GLU A 26 -13.86 -14.50 4.99
C GLU A 26 -12.73 -15.53 4.91
N THR A 27 -11.49 -15.08 4.72
CA THR A 27 -10.35 -15.97 4.44
C THR A 27 -9.51 -16.32 5.67
N ASN A 28 -9.44 -15.41 6.66
CA ASN A 28 -8.61 -15.52 7.86
C ASN A 28 -9.42 -15.09 9.11
N PRO A 29 -10.48 -15.82 9.50
CA PRO A 29 -11.44 -15.40 10.53
C PRO A 29 -10.86 -15.33 11.94
N ASP A 30 -9.70 -15.91 12.19
CA ASP A 30 -8.96 -15.87 13.45
C ASP A 30 -8.11 -14.59 13.61
N TYR A 31 -8.04 -13.74 12.58
CA TYR A 31 -7.32 -12.48 12.65
C TYR A 31 -8.25 -11.36 13.16
N LYS A 32 -7.73 -10.57 14.09
CA LYS A 32 -8.38 -9.33 14.49
C LYS A 32 -8.05 -8.24 13.47
N PHE A 33 -9.06 -7.54 12.94
CA PHE A 33 -8.87 -6.46 11.98
C PHE A 33 -9.18 -5.09 12.57
N ILE A 34 -8.27 -4.13 12.36
CA ILE A 34 -8.34 -2.77 12.88
C ILE A 34 -8.20 -1.76 11.74
N ILE A 35 -9.11 -0.81 11.68
CA ILE A 35 -9.01 0.37 10.84
C ILE A 35 -8.48 1.51 11.71
N VAL A 36 -7.26 1.96 11.45
CA VAL A 36 -6.72 3.18 12.06
C VAL A 36 -7.15 4.36 11.21
N LEU A 37 -8.06 5.14 11.75
CA LEU A 37 -8.62 6.31 11.08
C LEU A 37 -7.67 7.50 11.26
N CYS A 38 -6.86 7.78 10.23
CA CYS A 38 -6.03 8.99 10.16
C CYS A 38 -6.90 10.17 9.71
N ASP A 39 -7.91 10.45 10.51
CA ASP A 39 -8.93 11.46 10.36
C ASP A 39 -9.69 11.59 11.67
N LYS A 40 -10.68 12.46 11.76
CA LYS A 40 -11.67 12.48 12.83
C LYS A 40 -12.94 11.75 12.41
N LYS A 41 -13.57 11.02 13.33
CA LYS A 41 -14.91 10.49 13.08
C LYS A 41 -15.85 11.62 12.66
N ASN A 42 -16.61 11.38 11.60
CA ASN A 42 -17.57 12.33 11.06
C ASN A 42 -18.98 11.92 11.49
N SER A 43 -19.73 12.82 12.10
CA SER A 43 -21.09 12.55 12.60
C SER A 43 -22.11 12.14 11.54
N GLN A 44 -21.81 12.38 10.25
CA GLN A 44 -22.64 11.97 9.13
C GLN A 44 -22.38 10.53 8.68
N ILE A 45 -21.35 9.86 9.20
CA ILE A 45 -21.00 8.48 8.86
C ILE A 45 -21.52 7.56 9.97
N ASP A 46 -22.32 6.58 9.56
CA ASP A 46 -22.73 5.50 10.47
C ASP A 46 -21.59 4.46 10.59
N TYR A 47 -20.81 4.58 11.66
CA TYR A 47 -19.70 3.66 11.93
C TYR A 47 -20.16 2.27 12.41
N SER A 48 -21.43 2.08 12.77
CA SER A 48 -21.97 0.75 13.08
C SER A 48 -21.99 -0.18 11.87
N PHE A 49 -21.94 0.40 10.65
CA PHE A 49 -21.81 -0.33 9.39
C PHE A 49 -20.50 -1.15 9.30
N PHE A 50 -19.49 -0.80 10.11
CA PHE A 50 -18.19 -1.46 10.17
C PHE A 50 -18.09 -2.46 11.34
N ASN A 51 -19.18 -3.09 11.72
CA ASN A 51 -19.40 -3.86 12.94
C ASN A 51 -18.40 -5.01 13.23
N HIS A 52 -17.64 -5.46 12.24
CA HIS A 52 -16.60 -6.49 12.39
C HIS A 52 -15.17 -5.92 12.31
N CYS A 53 -15.04 -4.59 12.22
CA CYS A 53 -13.77 -3.90 12.20
C CYS A 53 -13.68 -3.01 13.45
N ASP A 54 -12.60 -3.11 14.21
CA ASP A 54 -12.32 -2.12 15.24
C ASP A 54 -11.84 -0.83 14.56
N ILE A 55 -12.42 0.32 14.92
CA ILE A 55 -12.00 1.63 14.39
C ILE A 55 -11.38 2.43 15.50
N LEU A 56 -10.08 2.72 15.38
CA LEU A 56 -9.32 3.58 16.26
C LEU A 56 -9.00 4.90 15.56
N GLU A 57 -9.35 6.03 16.17
CA GLU A 57 -8.84 7.32 15.68
C GLU A 57 -7.35 7.45 15.99
N VAL A 58 -6.58 8.01 15.06
CA VAL A 58 -5.12 8.15 15.23
C VAL A 58 -4.75 8.94 16.48
N ASP A 59 -5.59 9.86 16.93
CA ASP A 59 -5.36 10.65 18.15
C ASP A 59 -5.46 9.80 19.43
N GLU A 60 -6.12 8.63 19.39
CA GLU A 60 -6.19 7.69 20.52
C GLU A 60 -4.84 6.96 20.73
N LEU A 61 -3.96 6.98 19.72
CA LEU A 61 -2.68 6.24 19.75
C LEU A 61 -1.54 6.99 20.46
N ILE A 62 -1.75 8.23 20.87
CA ILE A 62 -0.78 9.08 21.58
C ILE A 62 0.60 9.09 20.89
N ILE A 63 0.63 9.55 19.62
CA ILE A 63 1.86 9.73 18.87
C ILE A 63 2.39 11.16 19.15
N ASP A 64 3.39 11.30 20.01
CA ASP A 64 3.91 12.61 20.50
C ASP A 64 4.26 13.59 19.38
N VAL A 65 4.71 13.07 18.22
CA VAL A 65 5.13 13.87 17.06
C VAL A 65 4.02 14.08 16.03
N PHE A 66 2.82 13.61 16.26
CA PHE A 66 1.74 13.61 15.27
C PHE A 66 1.35 15.03 14.82
N GLU A 67 1.30 16.00 15.75
CA GLU A 67 1.01 17.39 15.42
C GLU A 67 2.08 18.01 14.48
N GLN A 68 3.35 17.62 14.63
CA GLN A 68 4.41 18.06 13.74
C GLN A 68 4.27 17.40 12.36
N MET A 69 3.93 16.11 12.31
CA MET A 69 3.70 15.36 11.08
C MET A 69 2.51 15.92 10.29
N LYS A 70 1.39 16.24 10.95
CA LYS A 70 0.22 16.91 10.34
C LYS A 70 0.58 18.26 9.70
N LYS A 71 1.53 19.00 10.28
CA LYS A 71 1.98 20.28 9.73
C LYS A 71 2.85 20.11 8.50
N LYS A 72 3.53 18.99 8.36
CA LYS A 72 4.59 18.75 7.39
C LYS A 72 4.13 17.97 6.18
N TYR A 73 3.25 16.99 6.34
CA TYR A 73 2.92 15.97 5.34
C TYR A 73 1.55 16.23 4.71
N ASP A 74 1.43 15.85 3.42
CA ASP A 74 0.11 15.67 2.81
C ASP A 74 -0.58 14.41 3.40
N ILE A 75 -1.83 14.15 3.01
CA ILE A 75 -2.59 13.04 3.60
C ILE A 75 -1.97 11.67 3.27
N THR A 76 -1.39 11.48 2.10
CA THR A 76 -0.73 10.22 1.72
C THR A 76 0.55 10.05 2.52
N GLU A 77 1.36 11.09 2.59
CA GLU A 77 2.60 11.13 3.38
C GLU A 77 2.30 10.92 4.86
N LEU A 78 1.23 11.53 5.39
CA LEU A 78 0.81 11.39 6.79
C LEU A 78 0.37 9.95 7.10
N ASN A 79 -0.53 9.37 6.28
CA ASN A 79 -1.00 7.99 6.47
C ASN A 79 0.16 6.98 6.46
N THR A 80 1.14 7.18 5.60
CA THR A 80 2.27 6.27 5.50
C THR A 80 3.31 6.50 6.60
N SER A 81 3.47 7.75 7.07
CA SER A 81 4.46 8.09 8.09
C SER A 81 4.14 7.54 9.49
N ILE A 82 2.88 7.27 9.78
CA ILE A 82 2.47 6.77 11.11
C ILE A 82 2.53 5.25 11.25
N LYS A 83 2.77 4.49 10.17
CA LYS A 83 2.80 3.01 10.19
C LYS A 83 3.65 2.42 11.32
N PRO A 84 4.94 2.78 11.49
CA PRO A 84 5.78 2.16 12.52
C PRO A 84 5.30 2.46 13.94
N PHE A 85 4.64 3.60 14.17
CA PHE A 85 4.06 3.93 15.48
C PHE A 85 2.87 3.03 15.80
N ILE A 86 2.06 2.68 14.79
CA ILE A 86 0.91 1.79 14.97
C ILE A 86 1.37 0.35 15.22
N PHE A 87 2.39 -0.14 14.52
CA PHE A 87 2.99 -1.45 14.81
C PHE A 87 3.40 -1.53 16.29
N ARG A 88 4.13 -0.54 16.79
CA ARG A 88 4.56 -0.47 18.20
C ARG A 88 3.37 -0.43 19.15
N TYR A 89 2.38 0.44 18.89
CA TYR A 89 1.17 0.53 19.70
C TYR A 89 0.46 -0.84 19.82
N ILE A 90 0.30 -1.56 18.71
CA ILE A 90 -0.34 -2.86 18.70
C ILE A 90 0.47 -3.88 19.52
N TYR A 91 1.79 -3.90 19.38
CA TYR A 91 2.65 -4.77 20.17
C TYR A 91 2.60 -4.45 21.66
N ASP A 92 2.71 -3.19 22.02
CA ASP A 92 2.87 -2.75 23.42
C ASP A 92 1.54 -2.75 24.19
N ASN A 93 0.43 -2.39 23.51
CA ASN A 93 -0.86 -2.20 24.17
C ASN A 93 -1.88 -3.31 23.89
N MET A 94 -1.71 -4.06 22.81
CA MET A 94 -2.66 -5.10 22.43
C MET A 94 -2.10 -6.52 22.57
N GLY A 95 -0.80 -6.67 22.87
CA GLY A 95 -0.16 -7.97 23.13
C GLY A 95 -0.23 -8.90 21.92
N ALA A 96 -0.03 -8.39 20.71
CA ALA A 96 0.01 -9.20 19.50
C ALA A 96 1.31 -9.98 19.38
N ASP A 97 1.24 -11.21 18.87
CA ASP A 97 2.41 -12.01 18.47
C ASP A 97 2.83 -11.67 17.03
N PHE A 98 1.83 -11.55 16.15
CA PHE A 98 2.01 -11.16 14.75
C PHE A 98 1.19 -9.91 14.41
N VAL A 99 1.79 -8.97 13.69
CA VAL A 99 1.13 -7.76 13.21
C VAL A 99 1.33 -7.62 11.70
N TYR A 100 0.23 -7.39 11.00
CA TYR A 100 0.18 -7.22 9.56
C TYR A 100 -0.33 -5.81 9.24
N TYR A 101 0.41 -5.06 8.45
CA TYR A 101 -0.11 -3.89 7.77
C TYR A 101 -0.57 -4.27 6.37
N ILE A 102 -1.76 -3.84 5.98
CA ILE A 102 -2.31 -4.07 4.65
C ILE A 102 -2.98 -2.78 4.16
N ASP A 103 -2.59 -2.30 2.97
CA ASP A 103 -3.20 -1.11 2.35
C ASP A 103 -4.70 -1.32 2.13
N PRO A 104 -5.55 -0.29 2.31
CA PRO A 104 -7.00 -0.43 2.25
C PRO A 104 -7.53 -0.83 0.86
N ASP A 105 -6.76 -0.63 -0.21
CA ASP A 105 -7.10 -1.03 -1.57
C ASP A 105 -6.54 -2.42 -1.97
N ILE A 106 -6.29 -3.28 -0.98
CA ILE A 106 -5.96 -4.69 -1.14
C ILE A 106 -7.20 -5.54 -0.79
N VAL A 107 -7.35 -6.67 -1.49
CA VAL A 107 -8.33 -7.73 -1.17
C VAL A 107 -7.59 -9.05 -1.02
N ILE A 108 -7.91 -9.77 0.06
CA ILE A 108 -7.37 -11.10 0.35
C ILE A 108 -8.30 -12.15 -0.30
N TYR A 109 -7.73 -13.10 -1.00
CA TYR A 109 -8.46 -14.14 -1.74
C TYR A 109 -8.21 -15.56 -1.20
N ASP A 110 -7.14 -15.73 -0.43
CA ASP A 110 -6.83 -17.02 0.22
C ASP A 110 -6.15 -16.78 1.57
N LYS A 111 -5.85 -17.84 2.32
CA LYS A 111 -5.22 -17.78 3.62
C LYS A 111 -3.81 -17.19 3.56
N LEU A 112 -3.42 -16.50 4.63
CA LEU A 112 -2.07 -15.96 4.80
C LEU A 112 -1.06 -16.99 5.37
N ASP A 113 -1.38 -18.29 5.31
CA ASP A 113 -0.56 -19.39 5.86
C ASP A 113 0.88 -19.35 5.31
N CYS A 114 1.06 -19.00 4.02
CA CYS A 114 2.39 -18.88 3.42
C CYS A 114 3.24 -17.77 4.04
N VAL A 115 2.61 -16.72 4.59
CA VAL A 115 3.29 -15.65 5.32
C VAL A 115 3.60 -16.10 6.75
N GLU A 116 2.64 -16.77 7.40
CA GLU A 116 2.82 -17.30 8.75
C GLU A 116 3.99 -18.29 8.81
N ASN A 117 4.08 -19.22 7.86
CA ASN A 117 5.18 -20.18 7.77
C ASN A 117 6.55 -19.50 7.68
N ILE A 118 6.65 -18.36 6.98
CA ILE A 118 7.89 -17.57 6.96
C ILE A 118 8.16 -16.96 8.34
N LEU A 119 7.13 -16.42 9.00
CA LEU A 119 7.26 -15.78 10.32
C LEU A 119 7.54 -16.77 11.47
N GLU A 120 7.35 -18.08 11.29
CA GLU A 120 7.78 -19.05 12.28
C GLU A 120 9.27 -18.94 12.61
N THR A 121 10.09 -18.73 11.59
CA THR A 121 11.57 -18.70 11.69
C THR A 121 12.18 -17.33 11.40
N ASN A 122 11.38 -16.35 10.95
CA ASN A 122 11.85 -15.02 10.59
C ASN A 122 11.04 -13.93 11.30
N ASP A 123 11.57 -12.71 11.30
CA ASP A 123 10.97 -11.58 12.02
C ASP A 123 10.02 -10.75 11.18
N ALA A 124 10.24 -10.67 9.86
CA ALA A 124 9.34 -9.95 8.96
C ALA A 124 9.31 -10.51 7.54
N VAL A 125 8.19 -10.28 6.86
CA VAL A 125 7.97 -10.60 5.45
C VAL A 125 7.68 -9.33 4.66
N LEU A 126 8.50 -9.11 3.64
CA LEU A 126 8.35 -8.03 2.65
C LEU A 126 7.84 -8.59 1.31
N THR A 127 7.13 -7.77 0.54
CA THR A 127 6.67 -8.16 -0.79
C THR A 127 7.34 -7.31 -1.87
N PRO A 128 8.23 -7.90 -2.71
CA PRO A 128 8.79 -7.20 -3.86
C PRO A 128 7.71 -6.74 -4.85
N HIS A 129 7.95 -5.62 -5.54
CA HIS A 129 7.07 -5.20 -6.63
C HIS A 129 7.08 -6.19 -7.79
N ILE A 130 8.25 -6.70 -8.14
CA ILE A 130 8.47 -7.69 -9.20
C ILE A 130 9.42 -8.77 -8.69
N LEU A 131 9.30 -9.97 -9.24
CA LEU A 131 10.14 -11.14 -8.94
C LEU A 131 11.00 -11.57 -10.12
N LYS A 132 10.69 -11.10 -11.33
CA LYS A 132 11.45 -11.39 -12.55
C LYS A 132 11.89 -10.09 -13.23
N PRO A 133 13.06 -10.07 -13.87
CA PRO A 133 13.51 -8.93 -14.67
C PRO A 133 12.51 -8.60 -15.77
N VAL A 134 12.28 -7.32 -16.01
CA VAL A 134 11.47 -6.87 -17.15
C VAL A 134 12.34 -6.80 -18.40
N GLN A 135 11.95 -7.53 -19.44
CA GLN A 135 12.64 -7.49 -20.72
C GLN A 135 12.21 -6.26 -21.52
N GLU A 136 12.77 -5.12 -21.20
CA GLU A 136 12.55 -3.84 -21.92
C GLU A 136 13.89 -3.26 -22.37
N ASN A 137 13.94 -2.85 -23.65
CA ASN A 137 15.11 -2.15 -24.21
C ASN A 137 14.96 -0.62 -24.12
N LYS A 138 14.15 -0.14 -23.19
CA LYS A 138 13.89 1.30 -23.00
C LYS A 138 14.40 1.79 -21.65
N PHE A 139 15.14 2.87 -21.66
CA PHE A 139 15.54 3.58 -20.44
C PHE A 139 14.57 4.75 -20.15
N PRO A 140 14.16 5.00 -18.90
CA PRO A 140 14.43 4.15 -17.73
C PRO A 140 13.63 2.86 -17.73
N THR A 141 14.23 1.76 -17.28
CA THR A 141 13.56 0.47 -17.08
C THR A 141 12.64 0.50 -15.85
N VAL A 142 11.81 -0.53 -15.68
CA VAL A 142 10.99 -0.67 -14.46
C VAL A 142 11.87 -0.75 -13.23
N GLU A 143 13.00 -1.45 -13.29
CA GLU A 143 13.96 -1.56 -12.20
C GLU A 143 14.54 -0.19 -11.81
N ASN A 144 14.86 0.68 -12.77
CA ASN A 144 15.30 2.06 -12.49
C ASN A 144 14.22 2.85 -11.74
N LEU A 145 12.95 2.67 -12.11
CA LEU A 145 11.84 3.31 -11.41
C LEU A 145 11.71 2.78 -9.98
N LEU A 146 11.85 1.47 -9.77
CA LEU A 146 11.81 0.84 -8.45
C LEU A 146 12.95 1.33 -7.54
N MET A 147 14.13 1.62 -8.08
CA MET A 147 15.22 2.24 -7.32
C MET A 147 14.85 3.63 -6.77
N THR A 148 13.89 4.32 -7.37
CA THR A 148 13.41 5.64 -6.90
C THR A 148 12.16 5.59 -6.03
N THR A 149 11.48 4.44 -5.98
CA THR A 149 10.25 4.26 -5.20
C THR A 149 10.38 3.22 -4.10
N GLY A 150 11.40 2.37 -4.15
CA GLY A 150 11.59 1.21 -3.29
C GLY A 150 11.27 -0.10 -4.02
N ILE A 151 12.12 -1.11 -3.81
CA ILE A 151 11.96 -2.44 -4.43
C ILE A 151 10.84 -3.27 -3.79
N TYR A 152 10.52 -3.00 -2.52
CA TYR A 152 9.41 -3.63 -1.80
C TYR A 152 8.19 -2.72 -1.80
N ASN A 153 7.01 -3.32 -1.96
CA ASN A 153 5.74 -2.60 -1.85
C ASN A 153 5.27 -2.61 -0.38
N LEU A 154 5.26 -1.46 0.27
CA LEU A 154 4.83 -1.31 1.66
C LEU A 154 3.30 -1.18 1.82
N GLY A 155 2.54 -1.53 0.78
CA GLY A 155 1.12 -1.85 0.93
C GLY A 155 0.88 -3.14 1.70
N PHE A 156 1.95 -3.94 1.93
CA PHE A 156 1.94 -5.11 2.79
C PHE A 156 3.25 -5.21 3.56
N LEU A 157 3.14 -5.42 4.86
CA LEU A 157 4.25 -5.77 5.75
C LEU A 157 3.71 -6.66 6.86
N ALA A 158 4.28 -7.85 7.04
CA ALA A 158 3.99 -8.73 8.15
C ALA A 158 5.21 -8.84 9.07
N THR A 159 4.99 -8.77 10.39
CA THR A 159 6.06 -8.81 11.38
C THR A 159 5.68 -9.71 12.57
N LYS A 160 6.69 -10.30 13.21
CA LYS A 160 6.60 -11.06 14.47
C LYS A 160 7.24 -10.25 15.58
N LYS A 161 6.66 -10.25 16.78
CA LYS A 161 7.23 -9.55 17.94
C LYS A 161 8.63 -10.07 18.23
N SER A 162 9.62 -9.17 18.18
CA SER A 162 11.01 -9.44 18.55
C SER A 162 11.76 -8.13 18.83
N ASN A 163 12.89 -8.21 19.54
CA ASN A 163 13.76 -7.04 19.75
C ASN A 163 14.30 -6.47 18.41
N ASN A 164 14.54 -7.34 17.44
CA ASN A 164 14.98 -6.93 16.10
C ASN A 164 13.91 -6.08 15.40
N ILE A 165 12.64 -6.48 15.49
CA ILE A 165 11.52 -5.68 14.97
C ILE A 165 11.36 -4.36 15.73
N ASP A 166 11.52 -4.35 17.06
CA ASP A 166 11.48 -3.10 17.83
C ASP A 166 12.55 -2.11 17.35
N ASN A 167 13.78 -2.59 17.07
CA ASN A 167 14.88 -1.79 16.51
C ASN A 167 14.55 -1.31 15.08
N MET A 168 14.02 -2.17 14.22
CA MET A 168 13.59 -1.82 12.87
C MET A 168 12.50 -0.74 12.89
N LEU A 169 11.48 -0.87 13.73
CA LEU A 169 10.40 0.09 13.87
C LEU A 169 10.90 1.43 14.40
N ALA A 170 11.84 1.42 15.35
CA ALA A 170 12.48 2.64 15.87
C ALA A 170 13.32 3.36 14.78
N TRP A 171 14.10 2.63 14.01
CA TRP A 171 14.84 3.16 12.87
C TRP A 171 13.88 3.74 11.81
N TRP A 172 12.85 2.98 11.44
CA TRP A 172 11.89 3.37 10.41
C TRP A 172 11.12 4.62 10.83
N SER A 173 10.61 4.68 12.07
CA SER A 173 9.92 5.87 12.59
C SER A 173 10.81 7.11 12.52
N ASN A 174 12.08 7.01 12.92
CA ASN A 174 13.05 8.12 12.82
C ASN A 174 13.24 8.63 11.38
N ARG A 175 13.28 7.72 10.39
CA ARG A 175 13.34 8.12 8.97
C ARG A 175 12.10 8.86 8.53
N LEU A 176 10.94 8.41 8.99
CA LEU A 176 9.65 9.00 8.58
C LEU A 176 9.33 10.32 9.29
N LEU A 177 9.97 10.65 10.40
CA LEU A 177 9.83 11.98 11.03
C LEU A 177 10.26 13.12 10.13
N THR A 178 11.25 12.91 9.29
CA THR A 178 11.85 13.96 8.46
C THR A 178 11.77 13.70 6.96
N GLY A 179 11.62 12.46 6.52
CA GLY A 179 11.81 12.03 5.14
C GLY A 179 10.62 11.38 4.44
N CYS A 180 9.41 11.37 5.04
CA CYS A 180 8.24 10.73 4.45
C CYS A 180 7.59 11.56 3.33
N PHE A 181 8.39 12.05 2.39
CA PHE A 181 7.90 12.84 1.27
C PHE A 181 7.71 11.99 0.01
N ASN A 182 6.73 12.33 -0.80
CA ASN A 182 6.58 11.81 -2.16
C ASN A 182 7.37 12.69 -3.16
N ARG A 183 8.69 12.66 -3.07
CA ARG A 183 9.62 13.49 -3.84
C ARG A 183 10.80 12.67 -4.37
N ARG A 184 10.52 11.81 -5.37
CA ARG A 184 11.52 10.88 -5.95
C ARG A 184 12.80 11.54 -6.43
N TYR A 185 12.71 12.78 -6.89
CA TYR A 185 13.85 13.56 -7.41
C TYR A 185 14.90 13.94 -6.33
N ILE A 186 14.56 13.83 -5.05
CA ILE A 186 15.50 14.01 -3.94
C ILE A 186 15.75 12.69 -3.17
N GLY A 187 15.39 11.53 -3.76
CA GLY A 187 15.58 10.25 -3.09
C GLY A 187 14.62 10.01 -1.92
N ALA A 188 13.39 10.56 -1.97
CA ALA A 188 12.37 10.35 -0.96
C ALA A 188 11.09 9.80 -1.60
N PHE A 189 10.63 8.66 -1.11
CA PHE A 189 9.35 8.09 -1.52
C PHE A 189 8.66 7.45 -0.32
N VAL A 190 7.85 8.27 0.35
CA VAL A 190 7.04 7.97 1.53
C VAL A 190 7.74 7.01 2.52
N ASP A 191 7.03 6.06 3.05
CA ASP A 191 7.52 5.05 3.98
C ASP A 191 8.32 3.92 3.30
N GLN A 192 8.16 3.76 1.98
CA GLN A 192 8.57 2.59 1.23
C GLN A 192 10.06 2.58 0.86
N LEU A 193 10.59 3.69 0.34
CA LEU A 193 11.98 3.73 -0.13
C LEU A 193 13.01 3.40 0.95
N PRO A 194 12.91 3.90 2.21
CA PRO A 194 13.84 3.51 3.28
C PRO A 194 13.86 2.01 3.52
N MET A 195 12.72 1.33 3.43
CA MET A 195 12.60 -0.10 3.72
C MET A 195 13.36 -1.00 2.73
N THR A 196 13.82 -0.45 1.61
CA THR A 196 14.76 -1.15 0.70
C THR A 196 16.02 -1.62 1.44
N HIS A 197 16.45 -0.92 2.48
CA HIS A 197 17.63 -1.27 3.27
C HIS A 197 17.33 -2.23 4.43
N SER A 198 16.07 -2.48 4.76
CA SER A 198 15.73 -3.24 5.96
C SER A 198 16.34 -4.65 6.02
N PRO A 199 16.41 -5.45 4.92
CA PRO A 199 17.07 -6.76 4.96
C PRO A 199 18.59 -6.70 5.11
N ILE A 200 19.21 -5.52 4.94
CA ILE A 200 20.66 -5.32 5.11
C ILE A 200 20.95 -4.88 6.54
N PHE A 201 20.06 -4.08 7.14
CA PHE A 201 20.28 -3.48 8.46
C PHE A 201 19.77 -4.35 9.62
N PHE A 202 18.83 -5.24 9.33
CA PHE A 202 18.16 -6.07 10.34
C PHE A 202 18.13 -7.53 9.88
N ASP A 203 18.42 -8.44 10.79
CA ASP A 203 18.40 -9.88 10.52
C ASP A 203 16.96 -10.37 10.31
N ASN A 204 16.81 -11.49 9.61
CA ASN A 204 15.53 -12.21 9.45
C ASN A 204 14.38 -11.37 8.87
N ILE A 205 14.70 -10.36 8.05
CA ILE A 205 13.74 -9.59 7.25
C ILE A 205 13.73 -10.18 5.84
N ILE A 206 12.70 -10.94 5.49
CA ILE A 206 12.71 -11.81 4.31
C ILE A 206 11.81 -11.27 3.20
N PRO A 207 12.33 -11.01 1.99
CA PRO A 207 11.51 -10.80 0.79
C PRO A 207 10.84 -12.11 0.37
N SER A 208 9.51 -12.10 0.23
CA SER A 208 8.78 -13.29 -0.26
C SER A 208 8.91 -13.43 -1.77
N HIS A 209 9.17 -14.66 -2.22
CA HIS A 209 9.17 -15.04 -3.63
C HIS A 209 7.86 -15.68 -4.11
N ASN A 210 6.80 -15.66 -3.30
CA ASN A 210 5.50 -16.20 -3.67
C ASN A 210 4.78 -15.29 -4.68
N PHE A 211 4.47 -15.80 -5.87
CA PHE A 211 3.79 -15.05 -6.93
C PHE A 211 2.34 -14.66 -6.58
N GLY A 212 1.69 -15.37 -5.66
CA GLY A 212 0.33 -15.07 -5.21
C GLY A 212 0.22 -13.85 -4.29
N LEU A 213 1.36 -13.35 -3.75
CA LEU A 213 1.41 -12.16 -2.90
C LEU A 213 1.66 -10.90 -3.73
N ASN A 214 1.03 -9.78 -3.36
CA ASN A 214 1.24 -8.46 -3.96
C ASN A 214 1.02 -8.41 -5.49
N VAL A 215 0.02 -9.17 -5.99
CA VAL A 215 -0.36 -9.10 -7.39
C VAL A 215 -1.00 -7.76 -7.67
N ALA A 216 -0.52 -7.06 -8.70
CA ALA A 216 -0.98 -5.73 -9.05
C ALA A 216 -0.64 -5.37 -10.51
N HIS A 217 -1.14 -4.22 -10.96
CA HIS A 217 -0.90 -3.75 -12.33
C HIS A 217 0.57 -3.65 -12.73
N TRP A 218 1.50 -3.47 -11.80
CA TRP A 218 2.94 -3.32 -12.09
C TRP A 218 3.67 -4.65 -12.34
N ASN A 219 3.07 -5.80 -11.99
CA ASN A 219 3.69 -7.11 -12.18
C ASN A 219 2.87 -8.09 -13.04
N LEU A 220 1.86 -7.60 -13.78
CA LEU A 220 1.09 -8.42 -14.73
C LEU A 220 1.89 -8.88 -15.96
N HIS A 221 3.12 -8.42 -16.15
CA HIS A 221 4.04 -8.92 -17.16
C HIS A 221 4.61 -10.31 -16.79
N GLU A 222 4.67 -10.62 -15.50
CA GLU A 222 5.17 -11.90 -14.96
C GLU A 222 4.09 -12.74 -14.28
N ARG A 223 2.85 -12.21 -14.12
CA ARG A 223 1.75 -12.82 -13.38
C ARG A 223 0.48 -12.79 -14.20
N THR A 224 0.07 -13.94 -14.68
CA THR A 224 -1.23 -14.14 -15.35
C THR A 224 -2.27 -14.60 -14.33
N ILE A 225 -3.48 -14.07 -14.42
CA ILE A 225 -4.58 -14.46 -13.54
C ILE A 225 -5.49 -15.43 -14.27
N SER A 226 -5.78 -16.56 -13.62
CA SER A 226 -6.77 -17.52 -14.06
C SER A 226 -7.76 -17.82 -12.94
N LYS A 227 -8.92 -18.39 -13.30
CA LYS A 227 -9.96 -18.80 -12.34
C LYS A 227 -10.32 -20.27 -12.57
N LYS A 228 -10.28 -21.08 -11.52
CA LYS A 228 -10.62 -22.50 -11.54
C LYS A 228 -11.47 -22.82 -10.31
N ASN A 229 -12.64 -23.45 -10.51
CA ASN A 229 -13.54 -23.85 -9.41
C ASN A 229 -13.87 -22.70 -8.43
N GLY A 230 -14.07 -21.48 -8.95
CA GLY A 230 -14.41 -20.30 -8.14
C GLY A 230 -13.22 -19.62 -7.47
N LYS A 231 -12.01 -20.17 -7.50
CA LYS A 231 -10.79 -19.61 -6.92
C LYS A 231 -9.88 -19.00 -7.98
N TYR A 232 -9.17 -17.94 -7.62
CA TYR A 232 -8.19 -17.28 -8.49
C TYR A 232 -6.80 -17.88 -8.29
N TYR A 233 -6.07 -18.00 -9.38
CA TYR A 233 -4.69 -18.50 -9.43
C TYR A 233 -3.79 -17.53 -10.20
N VAL A 234 -2.51 -17.54 -9.84
CA VAL A 234 -1.44 -16.86 -10.55
C VAL A 234 -0.63 -17.90 -11.32
N ASN A 235 -0.36 -17.63 -12.59
CA ASN A 235 0.40 -18.51 -13.47
C ASN A 235 -0.12 -19.97 -13.50
N ASP A 236 -1.46 -20.11 -13.33
CA ASP A 236 -2.22 -21.36 -13.33
C ASP A 236 -1.96 -22.34 -12.16
N THR A 237 -0.98 -22.10 -11.33
CA THR A 237 -0.53 -23.03 -10.27
C THR A 237 -0.58 -22.44 -8.86
N GLU A 238 -0.18 -21.20 -8.69
CA GLU A 238 -0.09 -20.54 -7.39
C GLU A 238 -1.45 -19.96 -6.98
N PRO A 239 -1.98 -20.21 -5.78
CA PRO A 239 -3.17 -19.51 -5.32
C PRO A 239 -2.93 -17.99 -5.30
N LEU A 240 -3.92 -17.20 -5.75
CA LEU A 240 -3.90 -15.77 -5.53
C LEU A 240 -4.16 -15.50 -4.05
N ILE A 241 -3.15 -15.06 -3.31
CA ILE A 241 -3.29 -14.71 -1.90
C ILE A 241 -3.93 -13.34 -1.75
N PHE A 242 -3.35 -12.31 -2.39
CA PHE A 242 -3.97 -10.99 -2.44
C PHE A 242 -3.63 -10.20 -3.69
N PHE A 243 -4.60 -9.37 -4.09
CA PHE A 243 -4.46 -8.41 -5.19
C PHE A 243 -4.51 -6.98 -4.66
N HIS A 244 -3.54 -6.16 -5.06
CA HIS A 244 -3.45 -4.75 -4.71
C HIS A 244 -4.03 -3.89 -5.84
N PHE A 245 -5.24 -3.38 -5.68
CA PHE A 245 -5.97 -2.59 -6.67
C PHE A 245 -5.48 -1.13 -6.76
N SER A 246 -4.17 -0.92 -6.64
CA SER A 246 -3.56 0.41 -6.59
C SER A 246 -4.00 1.29 -7.76
N GLY A 247 -4.67 2.38 -7.42
CA GLY A 247 -5.17 3.34 -8.39
C GLY A 247 -6.38 2.89 -9.20
N TYR A 248 -7.02 1.77 -8.88
CA TYR A 248 -8.31 1.42 -9.48
C TYR A 248 -9.40 2.42 -9.08
N SER A 249 -10.37 2.63 -9.96
CA SER A 249 -11.56 3.45 -9.69
C SER A 249 -12.81 2.72 -10.15
N PRO A 250 -13.78 2.44 -9.27
CA PRO A 250 -15.04 1.79 -9.66
C PRO A 250 -15.90 2.67 -10.58
N LEU A 251 -15.56 3.96 -10.72
CA LEU A 251 -16.23 4.90 -11.64
C LEU A 251 -15.67 4.84 -13.07
N LYS A 252 -14.56 4.11 -13.28
CA LYS A 252 -13.92 3.87 -14.58
C LYS A 252 -13.59 2.38 -14.72
N PRO A 253 -14.61 1.51 -14.79
CA PRO A 253 -14.44 0.06 -14.73
C PRO A 253 -13.67 -0.53 -15.92
N GLU A 254 -13.51 0.23 -17.00
CA GLU A 254 -12.74 -0.16 -18.18
C GLU A 254 -11.21 -0.04 -17.98
N GLN A 255 -10.76 0.59 -16.90
CA GLN A 255 -9.34 0.81 -16.61
C GLN A 255 -8.85 -0.13 -15.53
N VAL A 256 -7.69 -0.75 -15.73
CA VAL A 256 -6.99 -1.54 -14.71
C VAL A 256 -6.48 -0.63 -13.58
N THR A 257 -5.95 0.53 -13.94
CA THR A 257 -5.44 1.54 -12.99
C THR A 257 -5.41 2.93 -13.63
N LYS A 258 -5.60 3.97 -12.81
CA LYS A 258 -5.37 5.37 -13.21
C LYS A 258 -3.88 5.78 -13.18
N ARG A 259 -3.01 4.93 -12.59
CA ARG A 259 -1.57 5.22 -12.44
C ARG A 259 -0.85 5.24 -13.80
N TRP A 260 -1.29 4.40 -14.73
CA TRP A 260 -0.77 4.33 -16.08
C TRP A 260 -1.81 4.83 -17.08
N ARG A 261 -1.41 5.80 -17.89
CA ARG A 261 -2.31 6.40 -18.89
C ARG A 261 -2.78 5.34 -19.89
N ASN A 262 -4.09 5.23 -20.08
CA ASN A 262 -4.73 4.32 -21.03
C ASN A 262 -4.50 2.81 -20.75
N TYR A 263 -4.11 2.42 -19.52
CA TYR A 263 -4.01 1.01 -19.20
C TYR A 263 -5.41 0.41 -18.96
N ARG A 264 -5.92 -0.22 -20.02
CA ARG A 264 -7.25 -0.83 -20.06
C ARG A 264 -7.15 -2.35 -20.15
N PHE A 265 -8.24 -3.03 -19.83
CA PHE A 265 -8.34 -4.47 -20.06
C PHE A 265 -8.24 -4.76 -21.55
N LYS A 266 -7.49 -5.81 -21.90
CA LYS A 266 -7.35 -6.30 -23.29
C LYS A 266 -8.50 -7.20 -23.69
N ASP A 267 -9.10 -7.88 -22.71
CA ASP A 267 -10.20 -8.82 -22.88
C ASP A 267 -11.18 -8.64 -21.71
N ASP A 268 -12.42 -8.36 -22.05
CA ASP A 268 -13.51 -8.18 -21.08
C ASP A 268 -14.00 -9.48 -20.42
N LYS A 269 -13.60 -10.64 -20.97
CA LYS A 269 -13.89 -11.96 -20.41
C LYS A 269 -12.72 -12.57 -19.64
N SER A 270 -11.63 -11.84 -19.46
CA SER A 270 -10.46 -12.34 -18.74
C SER A 270 -10.74 -12.49 -17.24
N ALA A 271 -10.09 -13.45 -16.59
CA ALA A 271 -10.17 -13.61 -15.14
C ALA A 271 -9.68 -12.36 -14.39
N LEU A 272 -8.76 -11.59 -14.98
CA LEU A 272 -8.32 -10.29 -14.44
C LEU A 272 -9.47 -9.27 -14.43
N LYS A 273 -10.27 -9.21 -15.49
CA LYS A 273 -11.44 -8.31 -15.57
C LYS A 273 -12.51 -8.73 -14.59
N GLU A 274 -12.81 -10.02 -14.49
CA GLU A 274 -13.75 -10.58 -13.52
C GLU A 274 -13.34 -10.25 -12.08
N LEU A 275 -12.04 -10.36 -11.74
CA LEU A 275 -11.47 -9.99 -10.45
C LEU A 275 -11.72 -8.51 -10.11
N HIS A 276 -11.56 -7.62 -11.10
CA HIS A 276 -11.82 -6.18 -10.92
C HIS A 276 -13.31 -5.86 -10.81
N ASP A 277 -14.17 -6.61 -11.52
CA ASP A 277 -15.63 -6.44 -11.43
C ASP A 277 -16.15 -6.91 -10.06
N ASP A 278 -15.60 -8.00 -9.51
CA ASP A 278 -15.89 -8.45 -8.15
C ASP A 278 -15.50 -7.36 -7.12
N TYR A 279 -14.27 -6.83 -7.21
CA TYR A 279 -13.84 -5.74 -6.36
C TYR A 279 -14.73 -4.49 -6.50
N ARG A 280 -15.12 -4.14 -7.73
CA ARG A 280 -16.05 -3.04 -7.99
C ARG A 280 -17.39 -3.26 -7.29
N GLY A 281 -17.95 -4.46 -7.40
CA GLY A 281 -19.20 -4.84 -6.73
C GLY A 281 -19.09 -4.66 -5.21
N LYS A 282 -18.03 -5.17 -4.60
CA LYS A 282 -17.74 -5.04 -3.15
C LYS A 282 -17.63 -3.57 -2.73
N LEU A 283 -16.92 -2.73 -3.49
CA LEU A 283 -16.80 -1.31 -3.20
C LEU A 283 -18.14 -0.57 -3.26
N ILE A 284 -18.99 -0.88 -4.26
CA ILE A 284 -20.32 -0.28 -4.39
C ILE A 284 -21.19 -0.68 -3.21
N SER A 285 -21.22 -1.96 -2.84
CA SER A 285 -21.93 -2.48 -1.68
C SER A 285 -21.46 -1.85 -0.36
N ASN A 286 -20.16 -1.52 -0.29
CA ASN A 286 -19.54 -0.85 0.85
C ASN A 286 -19.61 0.69 0.77
N LYS A 287 -20.64 1.23 0.09
CA LYS A 287 -20.97 2.68 0.05
C LYS A 287 -19.86 3.58 -0.52
N TYR A 288 -19.09 3.10 -1.50
CA TYR A 288 -17.97 3.85 -2.09
C TYR A 288 -18.35 5.27 -2.52
N LYS A 289 -19.48 5.44 -3.25
CA LYS A 289 -19.90 6.77 -3.74
C LYS A 289 -20.21 7.76 -2.62
N GLU A 290 -20.76 7.28 -1.52
CA GLU A 290 -21.08 8.08 -0.35
C GLU A 290 -19.81 8.46 0.41
N LEU A 291 -19.00 7.45 0.76
CA LEU A 291 -17.84 7.63 1.63
C LEU A 291 -16.71 8.47 0.98
N THR A 292 -16.51 8.35 -0.34
CA THR A 292 -15.47 9.13 -1.04
C THR A 292 -15.71 10.64 -1.05
N GLN A 293 -16.89 11.12 -0.66
CA GLN A 293 -17.20 12.55 -0.59
C GLN A 293 -16.62 13.24 0.66
N TYR A 294 -16.34 12.48 1.70
CA TYR A 294 -15.81 13.03 2.96
C TYR A 294 -14.33 13.37 2.82
N LYS A 295 -14.01 14.66 3.01
CA LYS A 295 -12.62 15.14 2.97
C LYS A 295 -11.98 14.94 4.33
N CYS A 296 -10.75 14.47 4.36
CA CYS A 296 -9.97 14.38 5.58
C CYS A 296 -9.76 15.75 6.21
N VAL A 297 -9.99 15.87 7.52
CA VAL A 297 -9.86 17.15 8.25
C VAL A 297 -8.41 17.64 8.34
N TYR A 298 -7.44 16.77 8.19
CA TYR A 298 -6.01 17.10 8.23
C TYR A 298 -5.45 17.61 6.91
N ILE A 299 -6.26 17.63 5.81
CA ILE A 299 -5.82 18.16 4.51
C ILE A 299 -5.70 19.68 4.58
N LYS A 300 -4.50 20.19 4.41
CA LYS A 300 -4.25 21.61 4.22
C LYS A 300 -4.30 21.97 2.73
N ASN A 301 -5.25 22.80 2.36
CA ASN A 301 -5.34 23.38 1.01
C ASN A 301 -4.56 24.70 0.95
N SER A 302 -3.22 24.64 0.97
CA SER A 302 -2.40 25.84 0.73
C SER A 302 -2.34 26.12 -0.79
N TRP A 303 -2.93 27.24 -1.23
CA TRP A 303 -2.82 27.70 -2.62
C TRP A 303 -1.36 27.95 -3.03
N LEU A 304 -0.53 28.47 -2.10
CA LEU A 304 0.88 28.70 -2.33
C LEU A 304 1.63 27.38 -2.56
N GLU A 305 1.36 26.38 -1.74
CA GLU A 305 1.95 25.03 -1.88
C GLU A 305 1.62 24.41 -3.26
N LYS A 306 0.36 24.51 -3.70
CA LYS A 306 -0.05 24.03 -5.05
C LYS A 306 0.71 24.73 -6.16
N LYS A 307 0.94 26.06 -6.05
CA LYS A 307 1.74 26.81 -7.03
C LYS A 307 3.20 26.37 -7.03
N VAL A 308 3.81 26.20 -5.86
CA VAL A 308 5.20 25.75 -5.76
C VAL A 308 5.36 24.35 -6.36
N ILE A 309 4.46 23.41 -6.04
CA ILE A 309 4.45 22.07 -6.63
C ILE A 309 4.29 22.12 -8.17
N TYR A 310 3.45 23.01 -8.67
CA TYR A 310 3.27 23.19 -10.12
C TYR A 310 4.56 23.71 -10.80
N LEU A 311 5.22 24.71 -10.20
CA LEU A 311 6.51 25.22 -10.68
C LEU A 311 7.60 24.15 -10.65
N GLN A 312 7.67 23.36 -9.60
CA GLN A 312 8.60 22.22 -9.51
C GLN A 312 8.39 21.21 -10.66
N LYS A 313 7.13 20.89 -10.99
CA LYS A 313 6.82 20.00 -12.13
C LYS A 313 7.28 20.57 -13.47
N ILE A 314 7.14 21.89 -13.68
CA ILE A 314 7.63 22.57 -14.89
C ILE A 314 9.16 22.47 -14.97
N LEU A 315 9.86 22.79 -13.87
CA LEU A 315 11.32 22.72 -13.82
C LEU A 315 11.84 21.31 -14.09
N LEU A 316 11.23 20.29 -13.47
CA LEU A 316 11.58 18.89 -13.72
C LEU A 316 11.34 18.47 -15.18
N TYR A 317 10.28 18.96 -15.79
CA TYR A 317 10.01 18.74 -17.21
C TYR A 317 11.08 19.36 -18.11
N ILE A 318 11.50 20.61 -17.81
CA ILE A 318 12.58 21.30 -18.54
C ILE A 318 13.91 20.54 -18.41
N ILE A 319 14.26 20.13 -17.19
CA ILE A 319 15.48 19.33 -16.95
C ILE A 319 15.46 18.06 -17.81
N LYS A 320 14.36 17.31 -17.79
CA LYS A 320 14.22 16.10 -18.60
C LYS A 320 14.37 16.35 -20.10
N LYS A 321 13.90 17.49 -20.60
CA LYS A 321 14.08 17.89 -22.02
C LYS A 321 15.54 18.22 -22.34
N LEU A 322 16.22 18.88 -21.41
CA LEU A 322 17.64 19.16 -21.56
C LEU A 322 18.49 17.87 -21.57
N ASP A 323 18.19 16.91 -20.70
CA ASP A 323 18.84 15.59 -20.72
C ASP A 323 18.64 14.88 -22.06
N THR A 324 17.40 14.88 -22.59
CA THR A 324 17.11 14.31 -23.92
C THR A 324 17.90 15.01 -25.04
N PHE A 325 18.08 16.34 -24.93
CA PHE A 325 18.85 17.10 -25.90
C PHE A 325 20.36 16.80 -25.80
N VAL A 326 20.89 16.65 -24.59
CA VAL A 326 22.28 16.22 -24.37
C VAL A 326 22.51 14.82 -24.96
N ASP A 327 21.58 13.88 -24.78
CA ASP A 327 21.67 12.54 -25.38
C ASP A 327 21.66 12.62 -26.93
N PHE A 328 20.82 13.47 -27.50
CA PHE A 328 20.82 13.73 -28.95
C PHE A 328 22.18 14.25 -29.43
N LEU A 329 22.77 15.23 -28.73
CA LEU A 329 24.09 15.77 -29.11
C LEU A 329 25.23 14.74 -29.01
N ARG A 330 25.11 13.73 -28.15
CA ARG A 330 26.10 12.63 -28.01
C ARG A 330 25.98 11.58 -29.10
N THR A 331 24.83 11.49 -29.75
CA THR A 331 24.56 10.51 -30.80
C THR A 331 24.61 11.10 -32.21
N ALA A 332 24.69 12.41 -32.34
CA ALA A 332 24.91 13.15 -33.59
C ALA A 332 26.41 13.32 -33.86
#